data_3f37ec19cadc5e7af2c8ae9807e2ad20
#
_entry.id   3f37ec19cadc5e7af2c8ae9807e2ad20
#
_cell.length_a   1.000
_cell.length_b   1.000
_cell.length_c   1.000
_cell.angle_alpha   90.00
_cell.angle_beta   90.00
_cell.angle_gamma   90.00
#
_symmetry.space_group_name_H-M   'P 1'
#
loop_
_entity.id
_entity.type
_entity.pdbx_description
1 polymer ?
#
loop_
_entity_poly.entity_id
_entity_poly.type
_entity_poly.pdbx_seq_one_letter_code
_entity_poly.pdbx_strand_id
1 'polypeptide(L)'
;MYLDDAALDGGERMSMRVRRPGVRDGYDAWSTTYDETPNPLVALDRRYTMRLLEPRPSERILDAGCGTGAYLRLILLAGSSPFGLDFSRGMLRVARRRLPSVPLAQANLDDPLPVRGWVFDAVLCALVGEHLENVSLLFREFSASLVAGGRLIFSVFHPEMAAAGIEANFEREGVEYRLGARRYSVDDYVDAVDRSGFRGLRVHEFCGDAALADEIPWAAKYLSRPLLLTVEARKT
;
A
#
# COMPACT_ATOMS: atom_id res chain seq x y z
N MET A 1 5.68 2.04 10.56
CA MET A 1 6.11 0.62 10.70
C MET A 1 7.39 0.61 11.47
N TYR A 2 7.34 0.26 12.75
CA TYR A 2 8.53 -0.04 13.53
C TYR A 2 8.96 -1.44 13.11
N LEU A 3 10.07 -1.55 12.42
CA LEU A 3 10.65 -2.84 12.08
C LEU A 3 11.46 -3.29 13.30
N ASP A 4 11.07 -4.43 13.86
CA ASP A 4 11.57 -4.93 15.15
C ASP A 4 13.09 -5.19 15.14
N ASP A 5 13.82 -4.60 16.09
CA ASP A 5 15.26 -4.80 16.34
C ASP A 5 15.53 -5.94 17.34
N ALA A 6 14.65 -6.94 17.44
CA ALA A 6 14.76 -8.00 18.45
C ALA A 6 16.03 -8.87 18.37
N ALA A 7 16.97 -8.58 17.47
CA ALA A 7 18.16 -9.44 17.27
C ALA A 7 19.51 -8.81 17.66
N LEU A 8 19.61 -7.53 18.03
CA LEU A 8 20.94 -6.89 18.12
C LEU A 8 21.24 -6.09 19.40
N ASP A 9 20.36 -6.02 20.39
CA ASP A 9 20.72 -5.30 21.63
C ASP A 9 20.29 -6.05 22.88
N GLY A 10 21.30 -6.48 23.69
CA GLY A 10 21.16 -7.22 24.95
C GLY A 10 20.73 -6.36 26.15
N GLY A 11 19.99 -5.29 25.95
CA GLY A 11 19.41 -4.48 27.01
C GLY A 11 18.06 -5.02 27.47
N GLU A 12 17.81 -5.13 28.78
CA GLU A 12 16.52 -5.46 29.38
C GLU A 12 15.43 -4.49 28.88
N ARG A 13 14.76 -4.81 27.75
CA ARG A 13 13.51 -4.15 27.36
C ARG A 13 12.40 -4.68 28.28
N MET A 14 11.78 -3.81 29.04
CA MET A 14 10.48 -4.09 29.65
C MET A 14 9.61 -4.74 28.57
N SER A 15 9.09 -5.96 28.84
CA SER A 15 8.27 -6.73 27.91
C SER A 15 7.07 -5.87 27.46
N MET A 16 7.17 -5.27 26.29
CA MET A 16 6.08 -4.50 25.70
C MET A 16 4.91 -5.42 25.41
N ARG A 17 3.72 -5.02 25.79
CA ARG A 17 2.51 -5.83 25.53
C ARG A 17 2.23 -5.78 24.03
N VAL A 18 2.16 -6.96 23.40
CA VAL A 18 1.83 -7.08 21.96
C VAL A 18 0.36 -7.45 21.80
N ARG A 19 -0.34 -6.77 20.90
CA ARG A 19 -1.71 -7.11 20.45
C ARG A 19 -1.71 -7.41 18.95
N ARG A 20 -2.54 -8.37 18.54
CA ARG A 20 -2.76 -8.76 17.16
C ARG A 20 -4.24 -8.62 16.78
N PRO A 21 -4.72 -7.40 16.53
CA PRO A 21 -6.10 -7.18 16.07
C PRO A 21 -6.25 -7.70 14.63
N GLY A 22 -7.51 -7.86 14.18
CA GLY A 22 -7.77 -7.99 12.75
C GLY A 22 -7.27 -6.75 12.00
N VAL A 23 -6.86 -6.93 10.73
CA VAL A 23 -6.22 -5.87 9.92
C VAL A 23 -7.07 -4.59 9.90
N ARG A 24 -8.39 -4.71 9.65
CA ARG A 24 -9.30 -3.56 9.64
C ARG A 24 -9.33 -2.81 10.96
N ASP A 25 -9.48 -3.53 12.06
CA ASP A 25 -9.60 -2.92 13.39
C ASP A 25 -8.26 -2.26 13.80
N GLY A 26 -7.15 -2.84 13.37
CA GLY A 26 -5.83 -2.28 13.54
C GLY A 26 -5.65 -0.96 12.79
N TYR A 27 -6.02 -0.90 11.51
CA TYR A 27 -5.98 0.35 10.74
C TYR A 27 -7.00 1.40 11.23
N ASP A 28 -8.18 0.98 11.71
CA ASP A 28 -9.13 1.87 12.37
C ASP A 28 -8.51 2.54 13.61
N ALA A 29 -7.83 1.75 14.45
CA ALA A 29 -7.15 2.26 15.64
C ALA A 29 -5.93 3.15 15.29
N TRP A 30 -5.21 2.81 14.22
CA TRP A 30 -4.01 3.55 13.79
C TRP A 30 -4.33 4.85 13.06
N SER A 31 -5.51 4.97 12.46
CA SER A 31 -5.87 6.00 11.50
C SER A 31 -5.58 7.45 11.94
N THR A 32 -5.66 7.74 13.22
CA THR A 32 -5.44 9.10 13.76
C THR A 32 -3.98 9.52 13.83
N THR A 33 -3.08 8.56 13.97
CA THR A 33 -1.62 8.79 14.11
C THR A 33 -0.80 8.20 12.96
N TYR A 34 -1.47 7.59 11.97
CA TYR A 34 -0.83 6.88 10.86
C TYR A 34 0.24 7.71 10.12
N ASP A 35 -0.03 8.99 9.90
CA ASP A 35 0.87 9.88 9.16
C ASP A 35 1.85 10.66 10.07
N GLU A 36 1.82 10.44 11.38
CA GLU A 36 2.65 11.21 12.34
C GLU A 36 4.06 10.65 12.45
N THR A 37 4.22 9.35 12.18
CA THR A 37 5.53 8.69 12.31
C THR A 37 6.13 8.47 10.92
N PRO A 38 7.39 8.94 10.68
CA PRO A 38 8.09 8.65 9.44
C PRO A 38 8.18 7.14 9.20
N ASN A 39 7.76 6.70 8.02
CA ASN A 39 7.76 5.31 7.62
C ASN A 39 8.63 5.15 6.36
N PRO A 40 9.77 4.44 6.43
CA PRO A 40 10.68 4.28 5.30
C PRO A 40 10.05 3.63 4.08
N LEU A 41 9.18 2.64 4.30
CA LEU A 41 8.48 1.97 3.21
C LEU A 41 7.52 2.93 2.49
N VAL A 42 6.75 3.72 3.24
CA VAL A 42 5.82 4.72 2.68
C VAL A 42 6.59 5.83 1.96
N ALA A 43 7.75 6.28 2.49
CA ALA A 43 8.59 7.28 1.84
C ALA A 43 9.14 6.76 0.51
N LEU A 44 9.66 5.53 0.52
CA LEU A 44 10.20 4.87 -0.67
C LEU A 44 9.09 4.64 -1.71
N ASP A 45 7.97 4.07 -1.30
CA ASP A 45 6.82 3.81 -2.15
C ASP A 45 6.30 5.09 -2.82
N ARG A 46 6.10 6.16 -2.07
CA ARG A 46 5.64 7.44 -2.63
C ARG A 46 6.60 8.00 -3.69
N ARG A 47 7.92 7.82 -3.50
CA ARG A 47 8.95 8.30 -4.43
C ARG A 47 8.89 7.59 -5.78
N TYR A 48 8.71 6.27 -5.77
CA TYR A 48 8.75 5.45 -6.98
C TYR A 48 7.38 5.22 -7.60
N THR A 49 6.39 4.87 -6.80
CA THR A 49 5.03 4.53 -7.27
C THR A 49 4.36 5.70 -7.97
N MET A 50 4.52 6.94 -7.49
CA MET A 50 3.99 8.12 -8.20
C MET A 50 4.66 8.38 -9.54
N ARG A 51 5.95 8.07 -9.68
CA ARG A 51 6.65 8.19 -10.98
C ARG A 51 6.15 7.15 -11.98
N LEU A 52 5.86 5.94 -11.53
CA LEU A 52 5.31 4.87 -12.38
C LEU A 52 3.84 5.12 -12.74
N LEU A 53 3.05 5.66 -11.80
CA LEU A 53 1.64 6.01 -12.04
C LEU A 53 1.52 7.12 -13.08
N GLU A 54 2.40 8.14 -13.03
CA GLU A 54 2.42 9.26 -13.96
C GLU A 54 0.99 9.80 -14.24
N PRO A 55 0.27 10.33 -13.22
CA PRO A 55 -1.10 10.77 -13.39
C PRO A 55 -1.17 11.96 -14.34
N ARG A 56 -2.16 11.96 -15.26
CA ARG A 56 -2.32 12.99 -16.29
C ARG A 56 -3.62 13.77 -16.06
N PRO A 57 -3.66 15.04 -16.44
CA PRO A 57 -4.89 15.83 -16.31
C PRO A 57 -6.11 15.14 -16.92
N SER A 58 -7.23 15.22 -16.20
CA SER A 58 -8.53 14.62 -16.56
C SER A 58 -8.63 13.09 -16.50
N GLU A 59 -7.56 12.35 -16.22
CA GLU A 59 -7.64 10.90 -16.01
C GLU A 59 -8.46 10.59 -14.75
N ARG A 60 -9.25 9.53 -14.82
CA ARG A 60 -9.95 8.94 -13.68
C ARG A 60 -9.06 7.85 -13.09
N ILE A 61 -8.68 8.00 -11.84
CA ILE A 61 -7.72 7.09 -11.19
C ILE A 61 -8.36 6.51 -9.92
N LEU A 62 -8.43 5.19 -9.87
CA LEU A 62 -8.83 4.45 -8.66
C LEU A 62 -7.60 4.28 -7.76
N ASP A 63 -7.72 4.68 -6.51
CA ASP A 63 -6.77 4.39 -5.42
C ASP A 63 -7.40 3.35 -4.49
N ALA A 64 -7.02 2.10 -4.66
CA ALA A 64 -7.56 0.95 -3.94
C ALA A 64 -6.69 0.64 -2.71
N GLY A 65 -7.24 0.87 -1.53
CA GLY A 65 -6.52 0.94 -0.27
C GLY A 65 -5.97 2.34 -0.02
N CYS A 66 -6.81 3.36 -0.25
CA CYS A 66 -6.39 4.77 -0.27
C CYS A 66 -5.95 5.33 1.11
N GLY A 67 -6.18 4.61 2.20
CA GLY A 67 -5.80 5.00 3.54
C GLY A 67 -6.29 6.40 3.92
N THR A 68 -5.39 7.23 4.43
CA THR A 68 -5.64 8.62 4.82
C THR A 68 -5.72 9.59 3.64
N GLY A 69 -5.60 9.11 2.39
CA GLY A 69 -5.73 9.89 1.16
C GLY A 69 -4.46 10.54 0.65
N ALA A 70 -3.29 10.05 1.05
CA ALA A 70 -2.01 10.62 0.64
C ALA A 70 -1.83 10.62 -0.89
N TYR A 71 -2.09 9.49 -1.55
CA TYR A 71 -2.05 9.38 -3.01
C TYR A 71 -3.20 10.12 -3.69
N LEU A 72 -4.41 10.04 -3.14
CA LEU A 72 -5.57 10.80 -3.67
C LEU A 72 -5.24 12.29 -3.81
N ARG A 73 -4.54 12.86 -2.82
CA ARG A 73 -4.10 14.27 -2.85
C ARG A 73 -3.12 14.52 -3.99
N LEU A 74 -2.13 13.65 -4.19
CA LEU A 74 -1.13 13.81 -5.25
C LEU A 74 -1.76 13.66 -6.65
N ILE A 75 -2.67 12.71 -6.82
CA ILE A 75 -3.45 12.50 -8.04
C ILE A 75 -4.29 13.74 -8.36
N LEU A 76 -4.96 14.30 -7.36
CA LEU A 76 -5.75 15.52 -7.51
C LEU A 76 -4.89 16.73 -7.91
N LEU A 77 -3.72 16.89 -7.29
CA LEU A 77 -2.76 17.96 -7.62
C LEU A 77 -2.18 17.84 -9.04
N ALA A 78 -2.14 16.63 -9.59
CA ALA A 78 -1.77 16.41 -10.99
C ALA A 78 -2.89 16.74 -11.99
N GLY A 79 -4.06 17.17 -11.51
CA GLY A 79 -5.22 17.51 -12.36
C GLY A 79 -6.05 16.29 -12.77
N SER A 80 -5.80 15.13 -12.18
CA SER A 80 -6.60 13.91 -12.38
C SER A 80 -7.78 13.88 -11.43
N SER A 81 -8.74 13.00 -11.70
CA SER A 81 -9.95 12.77 -10.91
C SER A 81 -9.80 11.47 -10.09
N PRO A 82 -9.37 11.54 -8.81
CA PRO A 82 -9.20 10.36 -7.98
C PRO A 82 -10.54 9.82 -7.45
N PHE A 83 -10.59 8.51 -7.24
CA PHE A 83 -11.62 7.80 -6.49
C PHE A 83 -10.95 6.88 -5.48
N GLY A 84 -11.33 6.92 -4.20
CA GLY A 84 -10.68 6.16 -3.15
C GLY A 84 -11.55 5.02 -2.61
N LEU A 85 -10.95 3.83 -2.47
CA LEU A 85 -11.50 2.70 -1.73
C LEU A 85 -10.61 2.37 -0.55
N ASP A 86 -11.21 2.11 0.61
CA ASP A 86 -10.51 1.55 1.76
C ASP A 86 -11.50 0.77 2.63
N PHE A 87 -11.04 -0.24 3.35
CA PHE A 87 -11.93 -0.98 4.21
C PHE A 87 -11.99 -0.45 5.64
N SER A 88 -11.01 0.36 6.04
CA SER A 88 -11.00 1.05 7.35
C SER A 88 -11.84 2.32 7.31
N ARG A 89 -12.85 2.36 8.16
CA ARG A 89 -13.65 3.58 8.35
C ARG A 89 -12.85 4.70 9.00
N GLY A 90 -11.87 4.34 9.84
CA GLY A 90 -10.96 5.29 10.46
C GLY A 90 -10.15 6.03 9.42
N MET A 91 -9.52 5.30 8.49
CA MET A 91 -8.76 5.86 7.38
C MET A 91 -9.62 6.75 6.49
N LEU A 92 -10.79 6.26 6.06
CA LEU A 92 -11.72 7.04 5.23
C LEU A 92 -12.21 8.33 5.92
N ARG A 93 -12.39 8.34 7.24
CA ARG A 93 -12.73 9.57 7.99
C ARG A 93 -11.61 10.61 7.91
N VAL A 94 -10.35 10.17 7.98
CA VAL A 94 -9.20 11.07 7.82
C VAL A 94 -9.14 11.60 6.39
N ALA A 95 -9.22 10.70 5.39
CA ALA A 95 -9.22 11.08 3.97
C ALA A 95 -10.36 12.07 3.64
N ARG A 96 -11.58 11.81 4.13
CA ARG A 96 -12.75 12.68 3.92
C ARG A 96 -12.56 14.10 4.47
N ARG A 97 -11.95 14.23 5.66
CA ARG A 97 -11.66 15.56 6.23
C ARG A 97 -10.63 16.33 5.41
N ARG A 98 -9.62 15.64 4.87
CA ARG A 98 -8.54 16.25 4.07
C ARG A 98 -8.97 16.59 2.64
N LEU A 99 -9.83 15.75 2.07
CA LEU A 99 -10.23 15.78 0.66
C LEU A 99 -11.75 15.66 0.53
N PRO A 100 -12.53 16.67 0.98
CA PRO A 100 -13.99 16.56 1.05
C PRO A 100 -14.68 16.41 -0.31
N SER A 101 -14.02 16.84 -1.40
CA SER A 101 -14.55 16.73 -2.76
C SER A 101 -14.23 15.39 -3.45
N VAL A 102 -13.33 14.58 -2.90
CA VAL A 102 -12.95 13.31 -3.51
C VAL A 102 -13.98 12.22 -3.17
N PRO A 103 -14.51 11.49 -4.17
CA PRO A 103 -15.38 10.35 -3.94
C PRO A 103 -14.63 9.25 -3.19
N LEU A 104 -15.21 8.78 -2.08
CA LEU A 104 -14.65 7.72 -1.25
C LEU A 104 -15.74 6.69 -0.94
N ALA A 105 -15.40 5.40 -1.02
CA ALA A 105 -16.27 4.32 -0.60
C ALA A 105 -15.53 3.31 0.31
N GLN A 106 -16.28 2.71 1.24
CA GLN A 106 -15.75 1.61 2.03
C GLN A 106 -15.88 0.31 1.23
N ALA A 107 -14.77 -0.40 1.07
CA ALA A 107 -14.73 -1.69 0.39
C ALA A 107 -13.65 -2.60 1.00
N ASN A 108 -13.94 -3.89 1.06
CA ASN A 108 -12.94 -4.92 1.27
C ASN A 108 -12.42 -5.36 -0.10
N LEU A 109 -11.11 -5.32 -0.29
CA LEU A 109 -10.50 -5.68 -1.58
C LEU A 109 -10.44 -7.21 -1.82
N ASP A 110 -10.77 -8.01 -0.81
CA ASP A 110 -11.01 -9.46 -0.96
C ASP A 110 -12.42 -9.80 -1.48
N ASP A 111 -13.29 -8.78 -1.65
CA ASP A 111 -14.63 -8.90 -2.19
C ASP A 111 -14.71 -8.24 -3.59
N PRO A 112 -15.75 -8.52 -4.40
CA PRO A 112 -16.00 -7.78 -5.64
C PRO A 112 -16.08 -6.28 -5.40
N LEU A 113 -15.38 -5.48 -6.23
CA LEU A 113 -15.30 -4.04 -6.02
C LEU A 113 -16.65 -3.33 -6.29
N PRO A 114 -17.04 -2.35 -5.47
CA PRO A 114 -18.29 -1.60 -5.63
C PRO A 114 -18.19 -0.50 -6.72
N VAL A 115 -17.46 -0.76 -7.80
CA VAL A 115 -17.19 0.20 -8.89
C VAL A 115 -17.75 -0.25 -10.23
N ARG A 116 -18.78 -1.11 -10.22
CA ARG A 116 -19.43 -1.59 -11.45
C ARG A 116 -19.97 -0.43 -12.29
N GLY A 117 -19.63 -0.44 -13.59
CA GLY A 117 -19.97 0.62 -14.52
C GLY A 117 -19.05 1.85 -14.45
N TRP A 118 -18.10 1.87 -13.53
CA TRP A 118 -17.02 2.85 -13.50
C TRP A 118 -15.85 2.34 -14.32
N VAL A 119 -15.25 3.21 -15.11
CA VAL A 119 -14.12 2.88 -15.96
C VAL A 119 -13.00 3.87 -15.66
N PHE A 120 -11.85 3.34 -15.27
CA PHE A 120 -10.69 4.13 -14.87
C PHE A 120 -9.59 4.07 -15.92
N ASP A 121 -8.83 5.15 -16.04
CA ASP A 121 -7.65 5.24 -16.90
C ASP A 121 -6.42 4.59 -16.22
N ALA A 122 -6.42 4.61 -14.89
CA ALA A 122 -5.43 3.92 -14.08
C ALA A 122 -6.02 3.40 -12.77
N VAL A 123 -5.42 2.32 -12.26
CA VAL A 123 -5.63 1.81 -10.90
C VAL A 123 -4.29 1.84 -10.18
N LEU A 124 -4.29 2.43 -9.01
CA LEU A 124 -3.23 2.36 -8.01
C LEU A 124 -3.69 1.47 -6.86
N CYS A 125 -2.85 0.55 -6.41
CA CYS A 125 -3.02 -0.18 -5.17
C CYS A 125 -1.66 -0.25 -4.47
N ALA A 126 -1.47 0.54 -3.43
CA ALA A 126 -0.18 0.75 -2.81
C ALA A 126 -0.16 0.23 -1.36
N LEU A 127 0.80 -0.68 -1.06
CA LEU A 127 1.07 -1.21 0.28
C LEU A 127 -0.15 -1.86 0.96
N VAL A 128 -0.87 -2.69 0.20
CA VAL A 128 -2.07 -3.41 0.67
C VAL A 128 -1.95 -4.91 0.46
N GLY A 129 -1.18 -5.33 -0.56
CA GLY A 129 -1.14 -6.72 -1.04
C GLY A 129 -0.82 -7.76 0.04
N GLU A 130 0.00 -7.41 1.00
CA GLU A 130 0.38 -8.27 2.13
C GLU A 130 -0.76 -8.58 3.10
N HIS A 131 -1.88 -7.86 3.02
CA HIS A 131 -3.05 -8.07 3.87
C HIS A 131 -4.17 -8.87 3.19
N LEU A 132 -4.09 -9.07 1.87
CA LEU A 132 -5.16 -9.68 1.08
C LEU A 132 -5.13 -11.20 1.11
N GLU A 133 -6.31 -11.80 1.08
CA GLU A 133 -6.48 -13.25 1.01
C GLU A 133 -6.48 -13.75 -0.43
N ASN A 134 -6.95 -12.93 -1.37
CA ASN A 134 -7.17 -13.33 -2.76
C ASN A 134 -6.71 -12.28 -3.78
N VAL A 135 -5.40 -12.18 -3.97
CA VAL A 135 -4.81 -11.27 -4.96
C VAL A 135 -5.27 -11.55 -6.40
N SER A 136 -5.62 -12.81 -6.73
CA SER A 136 -6.15 -13.14 -8.05
C SER A 136 -7.54 -12.57 -8.31
N LEU A 137 -8.41 -12.51 -7.29
CA LEU A 137 -9.69 -11.81 -7.41
C LEU A 137 -9.45 -10.33 -7.61
N LEU A 138 -8.60 -9.72 -6.79
CA LEU A 138 -8.28 -8.30 -6.86
C LEU A 138 -7.85 -7.87 -8.26
N PHE A 139 -6.86 -8.55 -8.87
CA PHE A 139 -6.37 -8.16 -10.19
C PHE A 139 -7.41 -8.35 -11.29
N ARG A 140 -8.30 -9.37 -11.20
CA ARG A 140 -9.44 -9.48 -12.12
C ARG A 140 -10.42 -8.31 -11.99
N GLU A 141 -10.73 -7.89 -10.77
CA GLU A 141 -11.59 -6.73 -10.50
C GLU A 141 -10.93 -5.43 -11.01
N PHE A 142 -9.62 -5.27 -10.83
CA PHE A 142 -8.89 -4.13 -11.40
C PHE A 142 -8.93 -4.13 -12.92
N SER A 143 -8.68 -5.28 -13.55
CA SER A 143 -8.79 -5.41 -15.01
C SER A 143 -10.19 -5.07 -15.48
N ALA A 144 -11.25 -5.54 -14.81
CA ALA A 144 -12.63 -5.24 -15.17
C ALA A 144 -12.98 -3.75 -15.01
N SER A 145 -12.33 -3.02 -14.10
CA SER A 145 -12.59 -1.60 -13.84
C SER A 145 -11.80 -0.63 -14.73
N LEU A 146 -10.79 -1.11 -15.46
CA LEU A 146 -9.94 -0.30 -16.34
C LEU A 146 -10.49 -0.18 -17.76
N VAL A 147 -10.21 0.93 -18.43
CA VAL A 147 -10.33 1.06 -19.90
C VAL A 147 -9.32 0.14 -20.60
N ALA A 148 -9.55 -0.21 -21.86
CA ALA A 148 -8.52 -0.88 -22.68
C ALA A 148 -7.25 -0.01 -22.73
N GLY A 149 -6.08 -0.63 -22.51
CA GLY A 149 -4.80 0.08 -22.39
C GLY A 149 -4.59 0.83 -21.08
N GLY A 150 -5.56 0.83 -20.17
CA GLY A 150 -5.47 1.44 -18.84
C GLY A 150 -4.33 0.85 -18.00
N ARG A 151 -3.78 1.65 -17.09
CA ARG A 151 -2.58 1.30 -16.31
C ARG A 151 -2.94 0.68 -14.98
N LEU A 152 -2.21 -0.37 -14.60
CA LEU A 152 -2.13 -0.88 -13.24
C LEU A 152 -0.78 -0.52 -12.65
N ILE A 153 -0.79 0.10 -11.47
CA ILE A 153 0.38 0.25 -10.60
C ILE A 153 0.00 -0.40 -9.27
N PHE A 154 0.72 -1.46 -8.94
CA PHE A 154 0.56 -2.18 -7.70
C PHE A 154 1.89 -2.16 -6.96
N SER A 155 1.88 -1.78 -5.69
CA SER A 155 3.06 -1.88 -4.85
C SER A 155 2.75 -2.62 -3.56
N VAL A 156 3.75 -3.29 -3.05
CA VAL A 156 3.65 -4.08 -1.83
C VAL A 156 4.98 -4.08 -1.09
N PHE A 157 4.92 -4.23 0.21
CA PHE A 157 6.07 -4.56 1.04
C PHE A 157 6.79 -5.78 0.47
N HIS A 158 8.12 -5.69 0.32
CA HIS A 158 8.85 -6.73 -0.39
C HIS A 158 8.68 -8.10 0.27
N PRO A 159 8.36 -9.16 -0.50
CA PRO A 159 8.12 -10.52 0.01
C PRO A 159 9.22 -11.06 0.92
N GLU A 160 10.50 -10.76 0.64
CA GLU A 160 11.62 -11.19 1.49
C GLU A 160 11.53 -10.62 2.91
N MET A 161 11.03 -9.40 3.05
CA MET A 161 10.85 -8.77 4.36
C MET A 161 9.72 -9.44 5.13
N ALA A 162 8.62 -9.78 4.45
CA ALA A 162 7.52 -10.56 5.05
C ALA A 162 8.00 -11.96 5.46
N ALA A 163 8.84 -12.62 4.64
CA ALA A 163 9.46 -13.90 4.96
C ALA A 163 10.40 -13.80 6.18
N ALA A 164 11.07 -12.66 6.38
CA ALA A 164 11.88 -12.37 7.56
C ALA A 164 11.04 -12.03 8.81
N GLY A 165 9.70 -12.11 8.73
CA GLY A 165 8.79 -11.88 9.86
C GLY A 165 8.47 -10.41 10.13
N ILE A 166 8.79 -9.52 9.18
CA ILE A 166 8.45 -8.11 9.29
C ILE A 166 7.01 -7.91 8.83
N GLU A 167 6.25 -7.15 9.60
CA GLU A 167 4.82 -6.91 9.38
C GLU A 167 4.46 -5.46 9.72
N ALA A 168 3.33 -4.99 9.23
CA ALA A 168 2.80 -3.68 9.60
C ALA A 168 2.52 -3.63 11.10
N ASN A 169 3.10 -2.65 11.79
CA ASN A 169 2.93 -2.46 13.21
C ASN A 169 2.91 -0.97 13.60
N PHE A 170 2.35 -0.68 14.76
CA PHE A 170 2.40 0.63 15.38
C PHE A 170 2.35 0.48 16.90
N GLU A 171 2.82 1.51 17.60
CA GLU A 171 2.76 1.59 19.05
C GLU A 171 1.71 2.63 19.48
N ARG A 172 0.94 2.29 20.50
CA ARG A 172 0.02 3.20 21.15
C ARG A 172 -0.09 2.90 22.64
N GLU A 173 0.15 3.90 23.48
CA GLU A 173 0.01 3.79 24.95
C GLU A 173 0.84 2.63 25.54
N GLY A 174 2.08 2.43 25.06
CA GLY A 174 3.00 1.37 25.50
C GLY A 174 2.56 -0.04 25.08
N VAL A 175 1.67 -0.16 24.09
CA VAL A 175 1.25 -1.42 23.48
C VAL A 175 1.63 -1.43 22.02
N GLU A 176 2.36 -2.46 21.58
CA GLU A 176 2.63 -2.71 20.16
C GLU A 176 1.46 -3.45 19.52
N TYR A 177 0.98 -2.94 18.42
CA TYR A 177 -0.06 -3.55 17.59
C TYR A 177 0.58 -4.09 16.32
N ARG A 178 0.45 -5.41 16.08
CA ARG A 178 0.96 -6.10 14.90
C ARG A 178 -0.21 -6.59 14.05
N LEU A 179 -0.20 -6.24 12.77
CA LEU A 179 -1.33 -6.48 11.87
C LEU A 179 -1.19 -7.73 11.00
N GLY A 180 -0.05 -8.40 11.09
CA GLY A 180 0.24 -9.56 10.26
C GLY A 180 0.59 -9.17 8.82
N ALA A 181 1.20 -10.13 8.13
CA ALA A 181 1.44 -10.08 6.69
C ALA A 181 1.30 -11.49 6.12
N ARG A 182 0.65 -11.62 4.96
CA ARG A 182 0.63 -12.87 4.22
C ARG A 182 1.95 -13.04 3.48
N ARG A 183 2.34 -14.29 3.30
CA ARG A 183 3.61 -14.64 2.66
C ARG A 183 3.38 -14.98 1.19
N TYR A 184 3.13 -13.97 0.38
CA TYR A 184 3.21 -14.08 -1.06
C TYR A 184 4.65 -13.98 -1.53
N SER A 185 5.01 -14.71 -2.57
CA SER A 185 6.27 -14.51 -3.32
C SER A 185 6.08 -13.44 -4.40
N VAL A 186 7.18 -13.02 -5.01
CA VAL A 186 7.13 -12.16 -6.21
C VAL A 186 6.34 -12.85 -7.32
N ASP A 187 6.57 -14.14 -7.52
CA ASP A 187 5.90 -14.93 -8.57
C ASP A 187 4.39 -15.05 -8.33
N ASP A 188 3.93 -15.14 -7.07
CA ASP A 188 2.49 -15.15 -6.77
C ASP A 188 1.79 -13.88 -7.26
N TYR A 189 2.41 -12.71 -7.08
CA TYR A 189 1.87 -11.45 -7.58
C TYR A 189 1.94 -11.36 -9.11
N VAL A 190 3.08 -11.73 -9.70
CA VAL A 190 3.30 -11.72 -11.15
C VAL A 190 2.30 -12.63 -11.86
N ASP A 191 2.16 -13.87 -11.40
CA ASP A 191 1.21 -14.85 -11.93
C ASP A 191 -0.24 -14.38 -11.82
N ALA A 192 -0.60 -13.76 -10.70
CA ALA A 192 -1.95 -13.26 -10.50
C ALA A 192 -2.28 -12.09 -11.44
N VAL A 193 -1.32 -11.19 -11.71
CA VAL A 193 -1.49 -10.09 -12.68
C VAL A 193 -1.59 -10.65 -14.10
N ASP A 194 -0.68 -11.52 -14.50
CA ASP A 194 -0.62 -12.08 -15.86
C ASP A 194 -1.93 -12.81 -16.22
N ARG A 195 -2.45 -13.63 -15.30
CA ARG A 195 -3.72 -14.38 -15.49
C ARG A 195 -4.98 -13.51 -15.44
N SER A 196 -4.85 -12.22 -15.14
CA SER A 196 -6.00 -11.29 -15.00
C SER A 196 -6.24 -10.40 -16.22
N GLY A 197 -5.61 -10.70 -17.39
CA GLY A 197 -5.83 -9.95 -18.63
C GLY A 197 -5.02 -8.67 -18.72
N PHE A 198 -3.86 -8.65 -18.08
CA PHE A 198 -2.86 -7.61 -18.23
C PHE A 198 -1.75 -8.04 -19.18
N ARG A 199 -1.03 -7.05 -19.74
CA ARG A 199 0.14 -7.25 -20.61
C ARG A 199 1.21 -6.20 -20.34
N GLY A 200 2.42 -6.43 -20.86
CA GLY A 200 3.54 -5.51 -20.68
C GLY A 200 3.95 -5.38 -19.22
N LEU A 201 3.79 -6.48 -18.46
CA LEU A 201 4.13 -6.53 -17.05
C LEU A 201 5.60 -6.24 -16.84
N ARG A 202 5.91 -5.33 -15.92
CA ARG A 202 7.24 -5.03 -15.42
C ARG A 202 7.26 -5.07 -13.91
N VAL A 203 8.30 -5.66 -13.38
CA VAL A 203 8.54 -5.77 -11.94
C VAL A 203 9.72 -4.89 -11.58
N HIS A 204 9.57 -4.11 -10.52
CA HIS A 204 10.61 -3.26 -9.97
C HIS A 204 10.79 -3.59 -8.50
N GLU A 205 12.02 -3.83 -8.11
CA GLU A 205 12.42 -4.05 -6.72
C GLU A 205 13.27 -2.85 -6.28
N PHE A 206 12.84 -2.19 -5.22
CA PHE A 206 13.53 -1.03 -4.68
C PHE A 206 14.10 -1.35 -3.31
N CYS A 207 15.41 -1.12 -3.18
CA CYS A 207 16.13 -1.25 -1.93
C CYS A 207 16.12 0.06 -1.14
N GLY A 208 16.35 -0.03 0.17
CA GLY A 208 16.73 1.13 0.95
C GLY A 208 18.00 1.77 0.39
N ASP A 209 18.00 3.08 0.22
CA ASP A 209 19.08 3.86 -0.36
C ASP A 209 19.58 4.97 0.59
N ALA A 210 20.68 5.63 0.22
CA ALA A 210 21.26 6.71 1.01
C ALA A 210 20.28 7.89 1.18
N ALA A 211 19.50 8.22 0.14
CA ALA A 211 18.52 9.30 0.22
C ALA A 211 17.39 8.98 1.22
N LEU A 212 16.99 7.70 1.33
CA LEU A 212 16.06 7.27 2.37
C LEU A 212 16.66 7.37 3.78
N ALA A 213 17.94 7.01 3.92
CA ALA A 213 18.64 7.11 5.20
C ALA A 213 18.88 8.58 5.62
N ASP A 214 19.09 9.48 4.65
CA ASP A 214 19.18 10.93 4.92
C ASP A 214 17.84 11.51 5.37
N GLU A 215 16.74 11.07 4.75
CA GLU A 215 15.37 11.49 5.09
C GLU A 215 14.92 10.90 6.45
N ILE A 216 15.23 9.64 6.67
CA ILE A 216 14.84 8.87 7.86
C ILE A 216 16.08 8.13 8.40
N PRO A 217 16.87 8.74 9.32
CA PRO A 217 18.20 8.21 9.72
C PRO A 217 18.19 6.76 10.22
N TRP A 218 17.14 6.35 10.94
CA TRP A 218 17.05 4.97 11.42
C TRP A 218 16.79 3.94 10.31
N ALA A 219 16.42 4.39 9.09
CA ALA A 219 16.28 3.53 7.93
C ALA A 219 17.63 3.09 7.33
N ALA A 220 18.76 3.62 7.80
CA ALA A 220 20.09 3.20 7.35
C ALA A 220 20.33 1.69 7.48
N LYS A 221 19.66 1.01 8.42
CA LYS A 221 19.70 -0.46 8.57
C LYS A 221 19.12 -1.23 7.39
N TYR A 222 18.39 -0.56 6.50
CA TYR A 222 17.82 -1.14 5.28
C TYR A 222 18.61 -0.83 4.01
N LEU A 223 19.75 -0.17 4.11
CA LEU A 223 20.62 0.06 2.95
C LEU A 223 20.86 -1.25 2.19
N SER A 224 20.63 -1.22 0.89
CA SER A 224 20.77 -2.35 -0.03
C SER A 224 19.85 -3.56 0.26
N ARG A 225 18.86 -3.43 1.16
CA ARG A 225 17.86 -4.46 1.38
C ARG A 225 16.61 -4.18 0.54
N PRO A 226 16.02 -5.18 -0.11
CA PRO A 226 14.80 -5.00 -0.87
C PRO A 226 13.65 -4.66 0.10
N LEU A 227 13.04 -3.48 -0.07
CA LEU A 227 11.96 -2.99 0.79
C LEU A 227 10.62 -2.94 0.09
N LEU A 228 10.63 -2.62 -1.20
CA LEU A 228 9.44 -2.35 -1.97
C LEU A 228 9.46 -3.16 -3.27
N LEU A 229 8.39 -3.89 -3.53
CA LEU A 229 8.09 -4.50 -4.81
C LEU A 229 7.01 -3.65 -5.49
N THR A 230 7.22 -3.30 -6.77
CA THR A 230 6.19 -2.65 -7.58
C THR A 230 5.99 -3.41 -8.88
N VAL A 231 4.74 -3.61 -9.25
CA VAL A 231 4.33 -4.23 -10.51
C VAL A 231 3.56 -3.20 -11.32
N GLU A 232 4.00 -2.94 -12.54
CA GLU A 232 3.25 -2.16 -13.52
C GLU A 232 2.80 -3.03 -14.68
N ALA A 233 1.59 -2.78 -15.18
CA ALA A 233 1.03 -3.50 -16.32
C ALA A 233 -0.06 -2.66 -17.01
N ARG A 234 -0.49 -3.09 -18.18
CA ARG A 234 -1.60 -2.47 -18.92
C ARG A 234 -2.69 -3.49 -19.20
N LYS A 235 -3.93 -3.07 -19.09
CA LYS A 235 -5.07 -3.89 -19.52
C LYS A 235 -4.98 -4.18 -21.01
N THR A 236 -5.25 -5.42 -21.39
CA THR A 236 -5.34 -5.89 -22.78
C THR A 236 -6.46 -5.20 -23.53
#